data_88eeb5c1b934de2a9bd0f03f498cee25
#
_entry.id   88eeb5c1b934de2a9bd0f03f498cee25
#
_cell.length_a   1.000
_cell.length_b   1.000
_cell.length_c   1.000
_cell.angle_alpha   90.00
_cell.angle_beta   90.00
_cell.angle_gamma   90.00
#
_symmetry.space_group_name_H-M   'P 1'
#
loop_
_entity.id
_entity.type
_entity.pdbx_description
1 polymer ?
#
loop_
_entity_poly.entity_id
_entity_poly.type
_entity_poly.pdbx_seq_one_letter_code
_entity_poly.pdbx_strand_id
1 'polypeptide(L)' 'MVNFYVSKIESGAIDTRSGEPWKYTDVPPRWNKAVQNKLIADGYILNKDGTVEV' A
#
# COMPACT_ATOMS: atom_id res chain seq x y z
N MET A 1 -4.32 7.53 9.70
CA MET A 1 -4.44 6.19 9.09
C MET A 1 -3.61 6.01 7.83
N VAL A 2 -3.40 7.08 7.06
CA VAL A 2 -2.58 6.97 5.82
C VAL A 2 -1.19 6.42 6.13
N ASN A 3 -0.50 6.97 7.11
CA ASN A 3 0.85 6.52 7.44
C ASN A 3 0.89 5.07 7.92
N PHE A 4 -0.16 4.61 8.57
CA PHE A 4 -0.26 3.21 8.99
C PHE A 4 -0.23 2.27 7.78
N TYR A 5 -1.07 2.55 6.78
CA TYR A 5 -1.14 1.73 5.58
C TYR A 5 0.13 1.81 4.75
N VAL A 6 0.67 3.01 4.59
CA VAL A 6 1.92 3.20 3.85
C VAL A 6 3.05 2.41 4.49
N SER A 7 3.16 2.47 5.82
CA SER A 7 4.18 1.72 6.55
C SER A 7 4.04 0.21 6.33
N LYS A 8 2.80 -0.31 6.38
CA LYS A 8 2.54 -1.73 6.14
C LYS A 8 2.95 -2.16 4.73
N ILE A 9 2.59 -1.36 3.75
CA ILE A 9 2.90 -1.66 2.34
C ILE A 9 4.41 -1.60 2.10
N GLU A 10 5.06 -0.55 2.57
CA GLU A 10 6.50 -0.35 2.33
C GLU A 10 7.36 -1.38 3.05
N SER A 11 6.92 -1.86 4.21
CA SER A 11 7.69 -2.85 4.97
C SER A 11 7.46 -4.29 4.48
N GLY A 12 6.51 -4.50 3.58
CA GLY A 12 6.17 -5.84 3.12
C GLY A 12 5.44 -6.67 4.16
N ALA A 13 4.78 -6.03 5.12
CA ALA A 13 4.03 -6.74 6.16
C ALA A 13 2.91 -7.57 5.57
N ILE A 14 2.63 -8.71 6.18
CA ILE A 14 1.57 -9.61 5.73
C ILE A 14 0.22 -9.12 6.24
N ASP A 15 -0.75 -9.03 5.31
CA ASP A 15 -2.14 -8.77 5.68
C ASP A 15 -2.76 -10.08 6.12
N THR A 16 -3.14 -10.17 7.40
CA THR A 16 -3.66 -11.41 7.97
C THR A 16 -4.97 -11.85 7.33
N ARG A 17 -5.69 -10.94 6.67
CA ARG A 17 -6.95 -11.28 6.00
C ARG A 17 -6.74 -12.05 4.71
N SER A 18 -5.67 -11.72 3.97
CA SER A 18 -5.38 -12.36 2.68
C SER A 18 -4.23 -13.36 2.77
N GLY A 19 -3.40 -13.28 3.80
CA GLY A 19 -2.21 -14.09 3.92
C GLY A 19 -1.07 -13.67 3.01
N GLU A 20 -1.21 -12.52 2.35
CA GLU A 20 -0.22 -11.99 1.42
C GLU A 20 0.25 -10.61 1.88
N PRO A 21 1.36 -10.10 1.35
CA PRO A 21 1.80 -8.75 1.70
C PRO A 21 0.71 -7.72 1.39
N TRP A 22 0.65 -6.68 2.21
CA TRP A 22 -0.31 -5.59 2.01
C TRP A 22 -0.15 -4.99 0.61
N LYS A 23 -1.28 -4.79 -0.06
CA LYS A 23 -1.35 -4.11 -1.36
C LYS A 23 -2.05 -2.76 -1.16
N TYR A 24 -1.74 -1.78 -2.02
CA TYR A 24 -2.44 -0.51 -1.91
C TYR A 24 -3.94 -0.67 -2.19
N THR A 25 -4.33 -1.70 -2.94
CA THR A 25 -5.73 -2.00 -3.21
C THR A 25 -6.48 -2.54 -1.97
N ASP A 26 -5.77 -2.96 -0.94
CA ASP A 26 -6.37 -3.41 0.33
C ASP A 26 -6.76 -2.24 1.21
N VAL A 27 -6.31 -1.04 0.89
CA VAL A 27 -6.61 0.16 1.67
C VAL A 27 -8.05 0.60 1.41
N PRO A 28 -8.82 0.96 2.46
CA PRO A 28 -10.18 1.43 2.25
C PRO A 28 -10.23 2.61 1.28
N PRO A 29 -11.31 2.75 0.48
CA PRO A 29 -11.40 3.84 -0.52
C PRO A 29 -11.17 5.23 0.05
N ARG A 30 -11.56 5.45 1.31
CA ARG A 30 -11.37 6.72 2.00
C ARG A 30 -9.91 7.18 1.99
N TRP A 31 -8.97 6.23 2.16
CA TRP A 31 -7.55 6.52 2.31
C TRP A 31 -6.73 6.14 1.09
N ASN A 32 -7.34 5.43 0.14
CA ASN A 32 -6.62 4.77 -0.95
C ASN A 32 -5.80 5.74 -1.79
N LYS A 33 -6.42 6.84 -2.21
CA LYS A 33 -5.72 7.80 -3.07
C LYS A 33 -4.56 8.48 -2.33
N ALA A 34 -4.76 8.83 -1.07
CA ALA A 34 -3.71 9.45 -0.26
C ALA A 34 -2.55 8.49 -0.06
N VAL A 35 -2.84 7.20 0.15
CA VAL A 35 -1.82 6.17 0.27
C VAL A 35 -1.03 6.03 -1.03
N GLN A 36 -1.72 5.99 -2.18
CA GLN A 36 -1.07 5.92 -3.47
C GLN A 36 -0.14 7.11 -3.70
N ASN A 37 -0.62 8.32 -3.41
CA ASN A 37 0.18 9.53 -3.57
C ASN A 37 1.42 9.50 -2.69
N LYS A 38 1.29 9.02 -1.47
CA LYS A 38 2.41 8.92 -0.55
C LYS A 38 3.44 7.90 -1.02
N LEU A 39 2.98 6.75 -1.52
CA LEU A 39 3.87 5.73 -2.05
C LEU A 39 4.66 6.26 -3.24
N ILE A 40 4.00 6.99 -4.15
CA ILE A 40 4.66 7.58 -5.30
C ILE A 40 5.70 8.62 -4.83
N ALA A 41 5.35 9.45 -3.85
CA ALA A 41 6.26 10.44 -3.30
C ALA A 41 7.49 9.78 -2.66
N ASP A 42 7.33 8.58 -2.11
CA ASP A 42 8.42 7.83 -1.50
C ASP A 42 9.25 7.04 -2.52
N GLY A 43 8.92 7.15 -3.81
CA GLY A 43 9.71 6.54 -4.88
C GLY A 43 9.24 5.16 -5.32
N TYR A 44 8.04 4.74 -4.92
CA TYR A 44 7.51 3.43 -5.31
C TYR A 44 6.74 3.50 -6.63
N ILE A 45 6.76 2.39 -7.35
CA ILE A 45 5.98 2.20 -8.57
C ILE A 45 4.77 1.35 -8.20
N LEU A 46 3.57 1.79 -8.59
CA LEU A 46 2.33 1.10 -8.30
C LEU A 46 1.95 0.21 -9.49
N ASN A 47 1.75 -1.07 -9.20
CA ASN A 47 1.37 -2.04 -10.23
C ASN A 47 -0.15 -2.20 -10.26
N LYS A 48 -0.69 -2.65 -11.39
CA LYS A 48 -2.13 -2.79 -11.58
C LYS A 48 -2.75 -3.81 -10.64
N ASP A 49 -1.98 -4.81 -10.23
CA ASP A 49 -2.47 -5.87 -9.34
C ASP A 49 -2.50 -5.47 -7.87
N GLY A 50 -2.09 -4.26 -7.55
CA GLY A 50 -2.08 -3.76 -6.18
C GLY A 50 -0.73 -3.84 -5.50
N THR A 51 0.27 -4.48 -6.12
CA THR A 51 1.61 -4.55 -5.55
C THR A 51 2.39 -3.28 -5.83
N VAL A 52 3.47 -3.07 -5.09
CA VAL A 52 4.36 -1.93 -5.31
C VAL A 52 5.80 -2.45 -5.44
N GLU A 53 6.62 -1.65 -6.11
CA GLU A 53 8.04 -1.97 -6.24
C GLU A 53 8.88 -0.68 -6.25
N VAL A 54 10.12 -0.81 -5.87
CA VAL A 54 11.04 0.32 -5.82
C VAL A 54 11.65 0.60 -7.18
#